data_915e483021d4499d8468e707bdc059aa
#
_entry.id   915e483021d4499d8468e707bdc059aa
#
_cell.length_a   1.000
_cell.length_b   1.000
_cell.length_c   1.000
_cell.angle_alpha   90.00
_cell.angle_beta   90.00
_cell.angle_gamma   90.00
#
_symmetry.space_group_name_H-M   'P 1'
#
loop_
_entity.id
_entity.type
_entity.pdbx_description
1 polymer ?
#
loop_
_entity_poly.entity_id
_entity_poly.type
_entity_poly.pdbx_seq_one_letter_code
_entity_poly.pdbx_strand_id
1 'polypeptide(L)'
;MQSQTKNFWRIVNKNAYRKPLKIAGYSLAGIVSFLMIITLIINYGPVQNKIVEEANKALQEKIPTKVNIDHIRVNLLYQEVSIHGVEIEDLQNRKMLQLDKVSADIKFLPLLSGKIVLEGGDVEGLKALIVKPSKEEPANYQFLIDVFQKKDNKDKSKKETKKDSGKRFAVDLNHINIYDINVKYNDYDIQLERGNYTKEFHGNHFVILQNGKAKWEATTKKGKESRVAGIGLLSAVLSSEGDKLLTLRDFRYQTDNHKPRKNANKPKRGFFDMGHLDITADLKMTLNHISKDSINATITKGHASDSIMGMDIKDLRFTVAANKQKAYITDLAVLQKSTSIRVPEAEINFPNKEKGTGLTYVAKNITGKAFLTDIARPFAPVLSNFKLPLLLNLKLTGTDNTMEFRNIRVFTDDRKFVCASTGIMRNMKDAKKLTLHFEVIDMVAKPGIKDKIINQFSVKKFMMRQLYALGTIRYHGNFDILWKKEQFRGRLNTEVGNINFEFAIDNADKYLTGSINTNDVIMGKLFEVKDLGAIDCTADFKIDISKPRTLKMRQQKGGKLPIGTVEAQVNDCVYKTTHIRDVYATINSDGALADGNVEVRGKHTALVVNFSLTNTEQMSKMKIKPGLKFREMAQ
;
A
#
# COMPACT_ATOMS: atom_id res chain seq x y z
N MET A 1 33.33 30.76 -61.54
CA MET A 1 32.49 29.59 -61.91
C MET A 1 31.10 29.76 -61.36
N GLN A 2 30.37 30.73 -61.88
CA GLN A 2 28.95 30.98 -61.63
C GLN A 2 28.34 31.24 -62.98
N SER A 3 27.69 30.27 -63.64
CA SER A 3 26.74 30.51 -64.73
C SER A 3 26.34 29.23 -65.52
N GLN A 4 26.00 28.11 -64.90
CA GLN A 4 25.39 26.99 -65.66
C GLN A 4 24.25 26.29 -65.01
N THR A 5 23.66 26.77 -63.92
CA THR A 5 22.51 26.10 -63.25
C THR A 5 21.17 26.81 -63.43
N LYS A 6 21.05 27.78 -64.35
CA LYS A 6 19.78 28.54 -64.54
C LYS A 6 18.91 28.12 -65.73
N ASN A 7 19.27 27.10 -66.52
CA ASN A 7 18.51 26.77 -67.75
C ASN A 7 17.82 25.41 -67.78
N PHE A 8 17.77 24.67 -66.67
CA PHE A 8 17.11 23.35 -66.65
C PHE A 8 15.61 23.40 -66.33
N TRP A 9 15.06 24.51 -65.84
CA TRP A 9 13.65 24.63 -65.42
C TRP A 9 12.74 25.38 -66.42
N ARG A 10 13.18 25.62 -67.67
CA ARG A 10 12.44 26.50 -68.64
C ARG A 10 11.76 25.79 -69.80
N ILE A 11 11.80 24.44 -69.87
CA ILE A 11 11.12 23.72 -70.96
C ILE A 11 10.34 22.53 -70.36
N VAL A 12 9.49 22.76 -69.36
CA VAL A 12 8.35 21.88 -69.13
C VAL A 12 7.14 22.56 -69.72
N ASN A 13 6.77 22.12 -70.93
CA ASN A 13 5.61 22.58 -71.68
C ASN A 13 4.34 22.52 -70.81
N LYS A 14 3.96 23.65 -70.20
CA LYS A 14 2.78 23.76 -69.31
C LYS A 14 1.48 23.24 -69.93
N ASN A 15 1.39 23.11 -71.25
CA ASN A 15 0.20 22.62 -71.95
C ASN A 15 0.15 21.09 -72.11
N ALA A 16 1.31 20.40 -72.05
CA ALA A 16 1.35 18.94 -72.18
C ALA A 16 0.72 18.18 -70.97
N TYR A 17 0.83 18.78 -69.78
CA TYR A 17 0.28 18.17 -68.55
C TYR A 17 -1.15 18.64 -68.19
N ARG A 18 -1.63 19.74 -68.78
CA ARG A 18 -2.98 20.26 -68.52
C ARG A 18 -4.10 19.36 -69.02
N LYS A 19 -3.95 18.69 -70.17
CA LYS A 19 -4.95 17.78 -70.70
C LYS A 19 -5.03 16.48 -69.91
N PRO A 20 -3.94 15.73 -69.63
CA PRO A 20 -3.99 14.54 -68.79
C PRO A 20 -4.42 14.83 -67.35
N LEU A 21 -4.00 15.99 -66.74
CA LEU A 21 -4.43 16.40 -65.42
C LEU A 21 -5.96 16.69 -65.36
N LYS A 22 -6.53 17.32 -66.42
CA LYS A 22 -7.98 17.53 -66.50
C LYS A 22 -8.74 16.21 -66.69
N ILE A 23 -8.23 15.30 -67.51
CA ILE A 23 -8.82 13.98 -67.73
C ILE A 23 -8.75 13.19 -66.40
N ALA A 24 -7.63 13.16 -65.74
CA ALA A 24 -7.48 12.55 -64.41
C ALA A 24 -8.44 13.17 -63.36
N GLY A 25 -8.56 14.52 -63.36
CA GLY A 25 -9.49 15.23 -62.49
C GLY A 25 -10.96 14.89 -62.77
N TYR A 26 -11.38 14.85 -64.06
CA TYR A 26 -12.74 14.44 -64.43
C TYR A 26 -13.01 12.95 -64.12
N SER A 27 -12.02 12.07 -64.36
CA SER A 27 -12.13 10.66 -63.99
C SER A 27 -12.28 10.46 -62.49
N LEU A 28 -11.46 11.17 -61.67
CA LEU A 28 -11.58 11.15 -60.23
C LEU A 28 -12.93 11.71 -59.76
N ALA A 29 -13.38 12.83 -60.31
CA ALA A 29 -14.68 13.42 -60.00
C ALA A 29 -15.83 12.49 -60.40
N GLY A 30 -15.72 11.79 -61.54
CA GLY A 30 -16.67 10.77 -61.95
C GLY A 30 -16.74 9.58 -60.96
N ILE A 31 -15.60 9.07 -60.53
CA ILE A 31 -15.52 7.99 -59.55
C ILE A 31 -16.13 8.43 -58.21
N VAL A 32 -15.76 9.59 -57.71
CA VAL A 32 -16.30 10.15 -56.44
C VAL A 32 -17.82 10.33 -56.55
N SER A 33 -18.33 10.91 -57.67
CA SER A 33 -19.75 11.09 -57.92
C SER A 33 -20.48 9.74 -57.97
N PHE A 34 -19.91 8.75 -58.65
CA PHE A 34 -20.45 7.41 -58.72
C PHE A 34 -20.54 6.74 -57.35
N LEU A 35 -19.47 6.80 -56.53
CA LEU A 35 -19.47 6.29 -55.15
C LEU A 35 -20.49 7.02 -54.30
N MET A 36 -20.62 8.34 -54.47
CA MET A 36 -21.62 9.13 -53.75
C MET A 36 -23.06 8.69 -54.09
N ILE A 37 -23.36 8.48 -55.37
CA ILE A 37 -24.68 8.01 -55.86
C ILE A 37 -24.98 6.61 -55.28
N ILE A 38 -24.03 5.69 -55.30
CA ILE A 38 -24.20 4.35 -54.73
C ILE A 38 -24.44 4.45 -53.22
N THR A 39 -23.66 5.30 -52.51
CA THR A 39 -23.85 5.54 -51.09
C THR A 39 -25.26 6.06 -50.79
N LEU A 40 -25.77 7.01 -51.60
CA LEU A 40 -27.11 7.53 -51.45
C LEU A 40 -28.20 6.45 -51.71
N ILE A 41 -28.01 5.61 -52.73
CA ILE A 41 -28.95 4.50 -53.05
C ILE A 41 -28.99 3.49 -51.89
N ILE A 42 -27.83 3.06 -51.39
CA ILE A 42 -27.75 2.08 -50.30
C ILE A 42 -28.36 2.64 -48.99
N ASN A 43 -28.22 3.94 -48.75
CA ASN A 43 -28.76 4.60 -47.56
C ASN A 43 -30.19 5.16 -47.77
N TYR A 44 -30.80 4.95 -48.94
CA TYR A 44 -32.19 5.33 -49.18
C TYR A 44 -33.15 4.46 -48.35
N GLY A 45 -34.08 5.08 -47.63
CA GLY A 45 -34.92 4.44 -46.59
C GLY A 45 -35.54 3.08 -46.98
N PRO A 46 -36.23 2.96 -48.11
CA PRO A 46 -36.79 1.66 -48.56
C PRO A 46 -35.73 0.58 -48.79
N VAL A 47 -34.56 0.94 -49.33
CA VAL A 47 -33.43 0.01 -49.53
C VAL A 47 -32.84 -0.40 -48.19
N GLN A 48 -32.64 0.56 -47.29
CA GLN A 48 -32.19 0.32 -45.92
C GLN A 48 -33.10 -0.66 -45.18
N ASN A 49 -34.39 -0.43 -45.17
CA ASN A 49 -35.36 -1.28 -44.48
C ASN A 49 -35.27 -2.73 -44.97
N LYS A 50 -35.11 -2.93 -46.31
CA LYS A 50 -34.96 -4.27 -46.87
C LYS A 50 -33.62 -4.92 -46.48
N ILE A 51 -32.52 -4.16 -46.48
CA ILE A 51 -31.21 -4.67 -46.04
C ILE A 51 -31.28 -5.11 -44.56
N VAL A 52 -31.87 -4.29 -43.71
CA VAL A 52 -32.02 -4.58 -42.28
C VAL A 52 -32.93 -5.77 -42.02
N GLU A 53 -34.07 -5.87 -42.77
CA GLU A 53 -34.98 -7.02 -42.68
C GLU A 53 -34.29 -8.34 -43.06
N GLU A 54 -33.55 -8.35 -44.16
CA GLU A 54 -32.81 -9.55 -44.60
C GLU A 54 -31.65 -9.88 -43.64
N ALA A 55 -30.96 -8.87 -43.11
CA ALA A 55 -29.91 -9.06 -42.09
C ALA A 55 -30.48 -9.66 -40.80
N ASN A 56 -31.60 -9.13 -40.32
CA ASN A 56 -32.28 -9.65 -39.12
C ASN A 56 -32.76 -11.07 -39.32
N LYS A 57 -33.37 -11.39 -40.47
CA LYS A 57 -33.78 -12.79 -40.83
C LYS A 57 -32.56 -13.72 -40.84
N ALA A 58 -31.49 -13.35 -41.53
CA ALA A 58 -30.29 -14.17 -41.64
C ALA A 58 -29.62 -14.43 -40.29
N LEU A 59 -29.67 -13.46 -39.37
CA LEU A 59 -29.17 -13.60 -38.00
C LEU A 59 -30.13 -14.47 -37.17
N GLN A 60 -31.45 -14.25 -37.28
CA GLN A 60 -32.44 -15.00 -36.53
C GLN A 60 -32.48 -16.51 -36.93
N GLU A 61 -32.18 -16.84 -38.19
CA GLU A 61 -32.02 -18.24 -38.64
C GLU A 61 -30.80 -18.94 -38.00
N LYS A 62 -29.79 -18.19 -37.63
CA LYS A 62 -28.52 -18.74 -37.09
C LYS A 62 -28.44 -18.66 -35.59
N ILE A 63 -28.93 -17.59 -34.99
CA ILE A 63 -28.85 -17.31 -33.58
C ILE A 63 -30.15 -17.74 -32.90
N PRO A 64 -30.13 -18.63 -31.92
CA PRO A 64 -31.32 -19.21 -31.31
C PRO A 64 -32.08 -18.25 -30.38
N THR A 65 -31.63 -17.03 -30.25
CA THR A 65 -32.22 -15.98 -29.40
C THR A 65 -32.63 -14.79 -30.26
N LYS A 66 -33.40 -13.88 -29.67
CA LYS A 66 -33.81 -12.66 -30.34
C LYS A 66 -32.62 -11.75 -30.63
N VAL A 67 -32.48 -11.38 -31.89
CA VAL A 67 -31.50 -10.43 -32.40
C VAL A 67 -32.22 -9.33 -33.14
N ASN A 68 -31.88 -8.10 -32.90
CA ASN A 68 -32.40 -6.94 -33.62
C ASN A 68 -31.28 -6.01 -34.05
N ILE A 69 -31.38 -5.49 -35.26
CA ILE A 69 -30.55 -4.42 -35.81
C ILE A 69 -31.50 -3.34 -36.28
N ASP A 70 -31.31 -2.09 -35.84
CA ASP A 70 -32.18 -0.99 -36.21
C ASP A 70 -31.90 -0.49 -37.62
N HIS A 71 -30.63 -0.21 -37.94
CA HIS A 71 -30.25 0.16 -39.30
C HIS A 71 -28.75 -0.04 -39.58
N ILE A 72 -28.45 -0.17 -40.90
CA ILE A 72 -27.08 -0.36 -41.39
C ILE A 72 -26.77 0.81 -42.32
N ARG A 73 -25.70 1.53 -42.11
CA ARG A 73 -25.23 2.61 -42.97
C ARG A 73 -23.95 2.18 -43.69
N VAL A 74 -23.87 2.50 -44.95
CA VAL A 74 -22.68 2.26 -45.77
C VAL A 74 -22.22 3.59 -46.34
N ASN A 75 -20.97 3.95 -46.08
CA ASN A 75 -20.35 5.14 -46.65
C ASN A 75 -19.13 4.74 -47.47
N LEU A 76 -19.30 4.61 -48.78
CA LEU A 76 -18.22 4.19 -49.65
C LEU A 76 -17.12 5.22 -49.82
N LEU A 77 -17.41 6.52 -49.60
CA LEU A 77 -16.40 7.58 -49.66
C LEU A 77 -15.46 7.53 -48.48
N TYR A 78 -15.98 7.28 -47.29
CA TYR A 78 -15.18 7.14 -46.07
C TYR A 78 -14.78 5.70 -45.82
N GLN A 79 -15.19 4.75 -46.70
CA GLN A 79 -14.89 3.32 -46.62
C GLN A 79 -15.38 2.69 -45.30
N GLU A 80 -16.48 3.21 -44.75
CA GLU A 80 -17.08 2.83 -43.49
C GLU A 80 -18.39 2.10 -43.68
N VAL A 81 -18.59 1.02 -42.94
CA VAL A 81 -19.88 0.39 -42.71
C VAL A 81 -20.22 0.46 -41.24
N SER A 82 -21.36 1.02 -40.90
CA SER A 82 -21.80 1.11 -39.50
C SER A 82 -23.17 0.41 -39.31
N ILE A 83 -23.28 -0.26 -38.19
CA ILE A 83 -24.49 -0.95 -37.72
C ILE A 83 -24.94 -0.23 -36.47
N HIS A 84 -26.20 0.12 -36.39
CA HIS A 84 -26.76 0.87 -35.28
C HIS A 84 -27.88 0.10 -34.61
N GLY A 85 -27.99 0.25 -33.28
CA GLY A 85 -29.05 -0.31 -32.47
C GLY A 85 -29.06 -1.85 -32.47
N VAL A 86 -27.91 -2.47 -32.19
CA VAL A 86 -27.80 -3.91 -32.07
C VAL A 86 -28.29 -4.37 -30.71
N GLU A 87 -29.27 -5.25 -30.66
CA GLU A 87 -29.71 -5.91 -29.42
C GLU A 87 -29.66 -7.43 -29.61
N ILE A 88 -29.07 -8.12 -28.62
CA ILE A 88 -29.02 -9.59 -28.57
C ILE A 88 -29.46 -10.05 -27.19
N GLU A 89 -30.46 -10.95 -27.16
CA GLU A 89 -30.92 -11.61 -25.96
C GLU A 89 -30.14 -12.91 -25.70
N ASP A 90 -30.01 -13.29 -24.43
CA ASP A 90 -29.47 -14.61 -24.05
C ASP A 90 -30.59 -15.70 -24.11
N LEU A 91 -30.19 -16.94 -23.85
CA LEU A 91 -31.09 -18.09 -23.81
C LEU A 91 -32.20 -17.99 -22.74
N GLN A 92 -32.12 -17.01 -21.85
CA GLN A 92 -33.09 -16.72 -20.80
C GLN A 92 -33.93 -15.47 -21.11
N ASN A 93 -33.92 -14.98 -22.35
CA ASN A 93 -34.61 -13.78 -22.83
C ASN A 93 -34.21 -12.49 -22.08
N ARG A 94 -32.98 -12.43 -21.57
CA ARG A 94 -32.43 -11.19 -20.97
C ARG A 94 -31.63 -10.45 -22.05
N LYS A 95 -31.70 -9.13 -22.08
CA LYS A 95 -30.86 -8.30 -22.93
C LYS A 95 -29.39 -8.50 -22.55
N MET A 96 -28.70 -9.37 -23.27
CA MET A 96 -27.32 -9.73 -23.03
C MET A 96 -26.34 -8.70 -23.59
N LEU A 97 -26.63 -8.21 -24.81
CA LEU A 97 -25.78 -7.25 -25.49
C LEU A 97 -26.65 -6.17 -26.12
N GLN A 98 -26.34 -4.94 -25.88
CA GLN A 98 -26.89 -3.76 -26.52
C GLN A 98 -25.72 -2.90 -27.01
N LEU A 99 -25.81 -2.38 -28.24
CA LEU A 99 -24.77 -1.60 -28.86
C LEU A 99 -25.40 -0.47 -29.66
N ASP A 100 -25.06 0.77 -29.31
CA ASP A 100 -25.64 1.92 -29.99
C ASP A 100 -25.08 2.05 -31.42
N LYS A 101 -23.76 1.89 -31.59
CA LYS A 101 -23.11 1.88 -32.89
C LYS A 101 -21.87 0.99 -32.90
N VAL A 102 -21.70 0.22 -33.96
CA VAL A 102 -20.41 -0.38 -34.33
C VAL A 102 -20.11 0.00 -35.77
N SER A 103 -18.91 0.54 -36.03
CA SER A 103 -18.44 0.80 -37.38
C SER A 103 -17.21 -0.02 -37.71
N ALA A 104 -17.04 -0.31 -38.95
CA ALA A 104 -15.90 -1.01 -39.51
C ALA A 104 -15.37 -0.27 -40.73
N ASP A 105 -14.07 0.03 -40.74
CA ASP A 105 -13.39 0.61 -41.87
C ASP A 105 -12.88 -0.50 -42.79
N ILE A 106 -13.27 -0.43 -44.06
CA ILE A 106 -13.03 -1.47 -45.07
C ILE A 106 -12.11 -0.91 -46.16
N LYS A 107 -11.00 -1.59 -46.45
CA LYS A 107 -10.10 -1.19 -47.55
C LYS A 107 -10.83 -1.31 -48.92
N PHE A 108 -10.94 -0.19 -49.63
CA PHE A 108 -11.68 -0.13 -50.88
C PHE A 108 -11.02 -0.93 -52.03
N LEU A 109 -9.69 -0.83 -52.21
CA LEU A 109 -9.01 -1.53 -53.30
C LEU A 109 -9.13 -3.05 -53.25
N PRO A 110 -8.99 -3.73 -52.10
CA PRO A 110 -9.27 -5.15 -52.00
C PRO A 110 -10.73 -5.52 -52.28
N LEU A 111 -11.67 -4.62 -51.92
CA LEU A 111 -13.11 -4.85 -52.17
C LEU A 111 -13.44 -4.98 -53.66
N LEU A 112 -12.75 -4.21 -54.53
CA LEU A 112 -12.88 -4.30 -56.00
C LEU A 112 -12.48 -5.69 -56.54
N SER A 113 -11.63 -6.42 -55.81
CA SER A 113 -11.24 -7.81 -56.13
C SER A 113 -12.04 -8.86 -55.35
N GLY A 114 -13.14 -8.46 -54.70
CA GLY A 114 -14.00 -9.37 -53.92
C GLY A 114 -13.41 -9.79 -52.56
N LYS A 115 -12.40 -9.05 -52.07
CA LYS A 115 -11.79 -9.28 -50.76
C LYS A 115 -12.22 -8.18 -49.78
N ILE A 116 -12.78 -8.55 -48.65
CA ILE A 116 -13.11 -7.65 -47.55
C ILE A 116 -11.94 -7.64 -46.60
N VAL A 117 -11.32 -6.47 -46.43
CA VAL A 117 -10.21 -6.24 -45.47
C VAL A 117 -10.66 -5.18 -44.48
N LEU A 118 -10.85 -5.58 -43.22
CA LEU A 118 -11.16 -4.67 -42.11
C LEU A 118 -9.86 -4.00 -41.64
N GLU A 119 -9.84 -2.68 -41.60
CA GLU A 119 -8.68 -1.89 -41.20
C GLU A 119 -8.79 -1.30 -39.80
N GLY A 120 -10.01 -1.03 -39.34
CA GLY A 120 -10.31 -0.46 -38.06
C GLY A 120 -11.77 -0.35 -37.79
N GLY A 121 -12.15 0.40 -36.79
CA GLY A 121 -13.53 0.72 -36.50
C GLY A 121 -13.76 1.30 -35.11
N ASP A 122 -15.02 1.66 -34.89
CA ASP A 122 -15.48 2.25 -33.64
C ASP A 122 -16.57 1.37 -33.00
N VAL A 123 -16.56 1.33 -31.67
CA VAL A 123 -17.61 0.71 -30.86
C VAL A 123 -18.12 1.76 -29.86
N GLU A 124 -19.41 2.07 -29.93
CA GLU A 124 -20.04 3.12 -29.15
C GLU A 124 -21.28 2.60 -28.42
N GLY A 125 -21.40 2.93 -27.12
CA GLY A 125 -22.58 2.62 -26.31
C GLY A 125 -22.78 1.14 -26.03
N LEU A 126 -21.69 0.36 -25.85
CA LEU A 126 -21.80 -1.06 -25.53
C LEU A 126 -22.28 -1.26 -24.10
N LYS A 127 -23.43 -1.91 -23.96
CA LYS A 127 -23.95 -2.44 -22.69
C LYS A 127 -24.02 -3.97 -22.80
N ALA A 128 -23.29 -4.65 -21.92
CA ALA A 128 -23.26 -6.11 -21.91
C ALA A 128 -23.56 -6.69 -20.53
N LEU A 129 -24.40 -7.71 -20.48
CA LEU A 129 -24.69 -8.52 -19.31
C LEU A 129 -24.10 -9.92 -19.51
N ILE A 130 -22.94 -10.15 -18.90
CA ILE A 130 -22.24 -11.43 -19.00
C ILE A 130 -22.42 -12.18 -17.68
N VAL A 131 -23.01 -13.37 -17.77
CA VAL A 131 -23.23 -14.24 -16.61
C VAL A 131 -22.52 -15.56 -16.83
N LYS A 132 -21.61 -15.89 -15.95
CA LYS A 132 -20.93 -17.19 -15.89
C LYS A 132 -21.11 -17.76 -14.48
N PRO A 133 -22.06 -18.70 -14.27
CA PRO A 133 -22.44 -19.18 -12.93
C PRO A 133 -21.31 -19.90 -12.21
N SER A 134 -20.51 -20.71 -12.90
CA SER A 134 -19.38 -21.44 -12.33
C SER A 134 -18.23 -21.60 -13.33
N LYS A 135 -17.12 -22.21 -12.90
CA LYS A 135 -16.00 -22.52 -13.81
C LYS A 135 -16.36 -23.60 -14.83
N GLU A 136 -17.28 -24.47 -14.50
CA GLU A 136 -17.66 -25.64 -15.25
C GLU A 136 -18.85 -25.35 -16.19
N GLU A 137 -19.68 -24.36 -15.85
CA GLU A 137 -20.82 -23.96 -16.65
C GLU A 137 -20.46 -22.93 -17.71
N PRO A 138 -21.04 -23.03 -18.94
CA PRO A 138 -20.79 -22.08 -20.01
C PRO A 138 -21.35 -20.69 -19.64
N ALA A 139 -20.70 -19.63 -20.14
CA ALA A 139 -21.22 -18.28 -20.02
C ALA A 139 -22.46 -18.10 -20.92
N ASN A 140 -23.33 -17.15 -20.56
CA ASN A 140 -24.56 -16.88 -21.30
C ASN A 140 -24.36 -16.47 -22.77
N TYR A 141 -23.15 -16.08 -23.17
CA TYR A 141 -22.78 -15.77 -24.55
C TYR A 141 -22.20 -16.97 -25.32
N GLN A 142 -21.98 -18.13 -24.68
CA GLN A 142 -21.28 -19.27 -25.30
C GLN A 142 -21.99 -19.74 -26.59
N PHE A 143 -23.31 -19.71 -26.61
CA PHE A 143 -24.10 -20.10 -27.80
C PHE A 143 -23.73 -19.26 -29.05
N LEU A 144 -23.38 -17.98 -28.89
CA LEU A 144 -22.91 -17.14 -30.00
C LEU A 144 -21.60 -17.69 -30.57
N ILE A 145 -20.64 -17.99 -29.68
CA ILE A 145 -19.35 -18.57 -30.11
C ILE A 145 -19.58 -19.89 -30.84
N ASP A 146 -20.43 -20.75 -30.32
CA ASP A 146 -20.74 -22.06 -30.91
C ASP A 146 -21.36 -21.96 -32.28
N VAL A 147 -22.25 -20.99 -32.51
CA VAL A 147 -22.86 -20.72 -33.82
C VAL A 147 -21.80 -20.34 -34.86
N PHE A 148 -20.82 -19.50 -34.48
CA PHE A 148 -19.79 -19.04 -35.42
C PHE A 148 -18.65 -20.04 -35.60
N GLN A 149 -18.30 -20.84 -34.58
CA GLN A 149 -17.24 -21.86 -34.68
C GLN A 149 -17.64 -23.12 -35.45
N LYS A 150 -18.91 -23.50 -35.45
CA LYS A 150 -19.40 -24.69 -36.20
C LYS A 150 -19.15 -24.63 -37.69
N LYS A 151 -18.87 -23.48 -38.28
CA LYS A 151 -18.55 -23.32 -39.71
C LYS A 151 -17.12 -23.71 -40.08
N ASP A 152 -16.15 -23.54 -39.20
CA ASP A 152 -14.74 -23.83 -39.52
C ASP A 152 -14.42 -25.34 -39.52
N ASN A 153 -15.26 -26.17 -38.89
CA ASN A 153 -15.03 -27.61 -38.82
C ASN A 153 -15.71 -28.42 -39.96
N LYS A 154 -16.67 -27.85 -40.70
CA LYS A 154 -17.26 -28.54 -41.84
C LYS A 154 -16.43 -28.46 -43.14
N ASP A 155 -15.50 -27.52 -43.23
CA ASP A 155 -14.63 -27.37 -44.41
C ASP A 155 -13.30 -28.16 -44.31
N LYS A 156 -13.02 -28.83 -43.17
CA LYS A 156 -11.79 -29.64 -43.00
C LYS A 156 -11.87 -31.09 -43.46
N SER A 157 -13.02 -31.55 -43.94
CA SER A 157 -13.20 -32.98 -44.36
C SER A 157 -13.13 -33.24 -45.87
N LYS A 158 -12.73 -32.27 -46.70
CA LYS A 158 -12.41 -32.53 -48.12
C LYS A 158 -10.98 -32.10 -48.40
N LYS A 159 -10.05 -33.06 -48.31
CA LYS A 159 -8.77 -33.00 -49.00
C LYS A 159 -9.07 -33.08 -50.50
N GLU A 160 -9.00 -31.98 -51.19
CA GLU A 160 -8.69 -31.94 -52.60
C GLU A 160 -7.87 -30.68 -52.90
N THR A 161 -6.73 -30.96 -53.48
CA THR A 161 -5.81 -30.04 -54.14
C THR A 161 -6.56 -29.07 -55.05
N LYS A 162 -6.65 -27.79 -54.62
CA LYS A 162 -6.84 -26.67 -55.55
C LYS A 162 -6.18 -25.41 -55.03
N LYS A 163 -5.38 -24.81 -55.91
CA LYS A 163 -4.73 -23.50 -55.86
C LYS A 163 -5.51 -22.46 -55.06
N ASP A 164 -4.76 -21.78 -54.22
CA ASP A 164 -4.86 -20.42 -53.70
C ASP A 164 -6.20 -19.67 -53.96
N SER A 165 -7.27 -20.12 -53.31
CA SER A 165 -8.47 -19.31 -53.19
C SER A 165 -8.22 -18.34 -52.03
N GLY A 166 -7.66 -17.18 -52.34
CA GLY A 166 -7.36 -16.11 -51.41
C GLY A 166 -8.56 -15.89 -50.48
N LYS A 167 -8.28 -15.89 -49.17
CA LYS A 167 -9.30 -15.67 -48.12
C LYS A 167 -10.10 -14.42 -48.52
N ARG A 168 -11.42 -14.58 -48.76
CA ARG A 168 -12.31 -13.47 -49.12
C ARG A 168 -12.47 -12.43 -47.99
N PHE A 169 -12.05 -12.78 -46.79
CA PHE A 169 -12.11 -11.93 -45.60
C PHE A 169 -10.74 -11.91 -44.88
N ALA A 170 -10.23 -10.73 -44.60
CA ALA A 170 -9.00 -10.50 -43.84
C ALA A 170 -9.21 -9.39 -42.79
N VAL A 171 -8.49 -9.47 -41.69
CA VAL A 171 -8.52 -8.49 -40.62
C VAL A 171 -7.09 -7.95 -40.49
N ASP A 172 -6.93 -6.66 -40.72
CA ASP A 172 -5.65 -5.93 -40.55
C ASP A 172 -5.95 -4.65 -39.78
N LEU A 173 -6.19 -4.80 -38.46
CA LEU A 173 -6.63 -3.71 -37.60
C LEU A 173 -5.47 -2.74 -37.33
N ASN A 174 -5.64 -1.51 -37.78
CA ASN A 174 -4.73 -0.39 -37.53
C ASN A 174 -5.23 0.51 -36.40
N HIS A 175 -6.54 0.61 -36.20
CA HIS A 175 -7.14 1.37 -35.10
C HIS A 175 -8.46 0.76 -34.65
N ILE A 176 -8.76 0.94 -33.35
CA ILE A 176 -10.06 0.65 -32.74
C ILE A 176 -10.34 1.76 -31.74
N ASN A 177 -11.48 2.42 -31.87
CA ASN A 177 -11.96 3.35 -30.87
C ASN A 177 -13.15 2.76 -30.12
N ILE A 178 -13.21 3.01 -28.86
CA ILE A 178 -14.22 2.50 -27.97
C ILE A 178 -14.78 3.68 -27.16
N TYR A 179 -16.09 3.81 -27.11
CA TYR A 179 -16.79 4.88 -26.41
C TYR A 179 -17.93 4.31 -25.58
N ASP A 180 -18.06 4.76 -24.34
CA ASP A 180 -19.19 4.50 -23.44
C ASP A 180 -19.52 3.01 -23.26
N ILE A 181 -18.56 2.26 -22.78
CA ILE A 181 -18.69 0.83 -22.46
C ILE A 181 -19.22 0.64 -21.04
N ASN A 182 -20.26 -0.18 -20.90
CA ASN A 182 -20.79 -0.64 -19.61
C ASN A 182 -20.98 -2.16 -19.65
N VAL A 183 -20.14 -2.90 -18.91
CA VAL A 183 -20.19 -4.36 -18.86
C VAL A 183 -20.46 -4.82 -17.44
N LYS A 184 -21.57 -5.54 -17.26
CA LYS A 184 -21.85 -6.29 -16.04
C LYS A 184 -21.39 -7.73 -16.23
N TYR A 185 -20.36 -8.12 -15.50
CA TYR A 185 -19.83 -9.48 -15.49
C TYR A 185 -20.00 -10.09 -14.10
N ASN A 186 -20.99 -10.96 -13.94
CA ASN A 186 -21.42 -11.45 -12.64
C ASN A 186 -21.63 -10.29 -11.63
N ASP A 187 -20.81 -10.24 -10.55
CA ASP A 187 -20.86 -9.19 -9.53
C ASP A 187 -20.03 -7.93 -9.88
N TYR A 188 -19.37 -7.92 -11.04
CA TYR A 188 -18.56 -6.79 -11.49
C TYR A 188 -19.38 -5.87 -12.41
N ASP A 189 -19.36 -4.59 -12.11
CA ASP A 189 -19.86 -3.51 -12.97
C ASP A 189 -18.65 -2.71 -13.48
N ILE A 190 -18.37 -2.81 -14.77
CA ILE A 190 -17.19 -2.25 -15.42
C ILE A 190 -17.64 -1.19 -16.41
N GLN A 191 -17.13 0.01 -16.27
CA GLN A 191 -17.42 1.17 -17.10
C GLN A 191 -16.12 1.72 -17.68
N LEU A 192 -16.15 2.09 -18.97
CA LEU A 192 -15.03 2.75 -19.65
C LEU A 192 -15.61 3.83 -20.57
N GLU A 193 -15.20 5.08 -20.34
CA GLU A 193 -15.68 6.19 -21.17
C GLU A 193 -15.02 6.18 -22.54
N ARG A 194 -13.70 5.98 -22.61
CA ARG A 194 -12.97 5.97 -23.87
C ARG A 194 -11.81 4.97 -23.89
N GLY A 195 -11.70 4.25 -24.98
CA GLY A 195 -10.56 3.40 -25.31
C GLY A 195 -10.09 3.68 -26.73
N ASN A 196 -8.78 3.66 -26.94
CA ASN A 196 -8.17 3.79 -28.26
C ASN A 196 -7.04 2.77 -28.39
N TYR A 197 -7.04 2.07 -29.51
CA TYR A 197 -5.93 1.24 -29.95
C TYR A 197 -5.48 1.74 -31.33
N THR A 198 -4.17 1.93 -31.51
CA THR A 198 -3.58 2.33 -32.79
C THR A 198 -2.33 1.49 -33.04
N LYS A 199 -2.19 0.99 -34.26
CA LYS A 199 -1.01 0.31 -34.77
C LYS A 199 -0.33 1.21 -35.78
N GLU A 200 0.92 1.57 -35.52
CA GLU A 200 1.72 2.35 -36.47
C GLU A 200 2.39 1.48 -37.53
N PHE A 201 2.79 2.11 -38.62
CA PHE A 201 3.41 1.45 -39.77
C PHE A 201 4.69 0.67 -39.42
N HIS A 202 5.43 1.11 -38.38
CA HIS A 202 6.64 0.46 -37.90
C HIS A 202 6.37 -0.65 -36.83
N GLY A 203 5.11 -1.07 -36.67
CA GLY A 203 4.76 -2.16 -35.76
C GLY A 203 4.63 -1.76 -34.28
N ASN A 204 4.61 -0.47 -33.97
CA ASN A 204 4.29 0.00 -32.62
C ASN A 204 2.79 -0.04 -32.39
N HIS A 205 2.39 -0.49 -31.21
CA HIS A 205 1.00 -0.53 -30.79
C HIS A 205 0.80 0.44 -29.62
N PHE A 206 -0.22 1.28 -29.73
CA PHE A 206 -0.61 2.25 -28.72
C PHE A 206 -1.98 1.84 -28.18
N VAL A 207 -2.09 1.79 -26.86
CA VAL A 207 -3.36 1.57 -26.16
C VAL A 207 -3.56 2.72 -25.18
N ILE A 208 -4.72 3.37 -25.26
CA ILE A 208 -5.09 4.45 -24.34
C ILE A 208 -6.48 4.11 -23.82
N LEU A 209 -6.63 4.04 -22.49
CA LEU A 209 -7.91 3.92 -21.81
C LEU A 209 -8.10 5.13 -20.90
N GLN A 210 -9.28 5.74 -20.94
CA GLN A 210 -9.60 6.93 -20.17
C GLN A 210 -10.89 6.73 -19.38
N ASN A 211 -10.88 7.20 -18.14
CA ASN A 211 -12.02 7.21 -17.23
C ASN A 211 -12.67 5.82 -17.07
N GLY A 212 -11.82 4.84 -16.79
CA GLY A 212 -12.28 3.47 -16.48
C GLY A 212 -12.67 3.35 -15.01
N LYS A 213 -13.75 2.59 -14.74
CA LYS A 213 -14.21 2.29 -13.38
C LYS A 213 -14.73 0.86 -13.31
N ALA A 214 -14.35 0.17 -12.24
CA ALA A 214 -14.88 -1.14 -11.91
C ALA A 214 -15.41 -1.15 -10.49
N LYS A 215 -16.62 -1.67 -10.28
CA LYS A 215 -17.24 -1.86 -8.98
C LYS A 215 -17.61 -3.33 -8.81
N TRP A 216 -17.36 -3.89 -7.64
CA TRP A 216 -17.72 -5.28 -7.32
C TRP A 216 -17.94 -5.47 -5.82
N GLU A 217 -18.59 -6.57 -5.46
CA GLU A 217 -18.73 -7.02 -4.09
C GLU A 217 -17.71 -8.13 -3.78
N ALA A 218 -16.98 -7.98 -2.70
CA ALA A 218 -16.07 -9.00 -2.20
C ALA A 218 -16.63 -9.62 -0.93
N THR A 219 -16.67 -10.95 -0.87
CA THR A 219 -17.06 -11.68 0.35
C THR A 219 -15.89 -11.72 1.31
N THR A 220 -16.08 -11.17 2.50
CA THR A 220 -15.11 -11.15 3.59
C THR A 220 -15.65 -11.95 4.78
N LYS A 221 -14.79 -12.20 5.78
CA LYS A 221 -15.22 -12.83 7.06
C LYS A 221 -16.30 -12.03 7.80
N LYS A 222 -16.50 -10.75 7.43
CA LYS A 222 -17.49 -9.85 8.05
C LYS A 222 -18.75 -9.64 7.20
N GLY A 223 -18.85 -10.29 6.05
CA GLY A 223 -19.92 -10.14 5.09
C GLY A 223 -19.45 -9.61 3.73
N LYS A 224 -20.39 -9.20 2.90
CA LYS A 224 -20.10 -8.58 1.60
C LYS A 224 -19.63 -7.15 1.78
N GLU A 225 -18.56 -6.78 1.10
CA GLU A 225 -17.98 -5.42 1.07
C GLU A 225 -17.90 -4.91 -0.35
N SER A 226 -18.34 -3.68 -0.59
CA SER A 226 -18.21 -3.03 -1.89
C SER A 226 -16.76 -2.58 -2.11
N ARG A 227 -16.25 -2.80 -3.31
CA ARG A 227 -14.94 -2.36 -3.77
C ARG A 227 -15.06 -1.62 -5.08
N VAL A 228 -14.29 -0.56 -5.22
CA VAL A 228 -14.26 0.28 -6.40
C VAL A 228 -12.82 0.49 -6.81
N ALA A 229 -12.51 0.23 -8.08
CA ALA A 229 -11.27 0.63 -8.72
C ALA A 229 -11.58 1.60 -9.86
N GLY A 230 -10.74 2.60 -10.06
CA GLY A 230 -10.87 3.57 -11.15
C GLY A 230 -9.52 3.94 -11.73
N ILE A 231 -9.51 4.36 -12.97
CA ILE A 231 -8.35 4.93 -13.67
C ILE A 231 -8.79 6.20 -14.39
N GLY A 232 -8.03 7.28 -14.25
CA GLY A 232 -8.21 8.45 -15.11
C GLY A 232 -7.60 8.21 -16.48
N LEU A 233 -6.37 7.69 -16.53
CA LEU A 233 -5.65 7.38 -17.76
C LEU A 233 -4.79 6.12 -17.59
N LEU A 234 -4.93 5.18 -18.52
CA LEU A 234 -3.95 4.13 -18.78
C LEU A 234 -3.43 4.31 -20.20
N SER A 235 -2.14 4.50 -20.37
CA SER A 235 -1.49 4.59 -21.68
C SER A 235 -0.40 3.52 -21.76
N ALA A 236 -0.44 2.71 -22.79
CA ALA A 236 0.58 1.70 -23.07
C ALA A 236 1.13 1.89 -24.49
N VAL A 237 2.46 1.92 -24.60
CA VAL A 237 3.19 1.88 -25.87
C VAL A 237 3.90 0.54 -25.92
N LEU A 238 3.50 -0.30 -26.87
CA LEU A 238 4.03 -1.64 -27.07
C LEU A 238 4.83 -1.65 -28.36
N SER A 239 6.15 -1.44 -28.24
CA SER A 239 7.05 -1.52 -29.39
C SER A 239 7.39 -2.97 -29.73
N SER A 240 7.51 -3.30 -30.99
CA SER A 240 7.94 -4.62 -31.47
C SER A 240 9.43 -4.87 -31.20
N GLU A 241 10.27 -3.81 -31.26
CA GLU A 241 11.73 -3.89 -31.17
C GLU A 241 12.31 -3.06 -30.03
N GLY A 242 11.50 -2.38 -29.23
CA GLY A 242 11.93 -1.48 -28.18
C GLY A 242 11.24 -1.68 -26.84
N ASP A 243 11.47 -0.73 -25.96
CA ASP A 243 10.86 -0.71 -24.63
C ASP A 243 9.35 -0.56 -24.71
N LYS A 244 8.66 -1.32 -23.89
CA LYS A 244 7.21 -1.20 -23.72
C LYS A 244 6.96 -0.28 -22.54
N LEU A 245 6.36 0.87 -22.79
CA LEU A 245 6.07 1.88 -21.78
C LEU A 245 4.62 1.77 -21.31
N LEU A 246 4.41 1.83 -20.01
CA LEU A 246 3.09 1.90 -19.42
C LEU A 246 3.01 3.08 -18.46
N THR A 247 1.99 3.90 -18.63
CA THR A 247 1.68 5.02 -17.75
C THR A 247 0.26 4.85 -17.20
N LEU A 248 0.14 4.88 -15.89
CA LEU A 248 -1.12 4.88 -15.16
C LEU A 248 -1.23 6.20 -14.41
N ARG A 249 -2.34 6.93 -14.56
CA ARG A 249 -2.64 8.17 -13.84
C ARG A 249 -4.01 8.13 -13.21
N ASP A 250 -4.13 8.81 -12.08
CA ASP A 250 -5.37 8.93 -11.33
C ASP A 250 -6.01 7.57 -11.03
N PHE A 251 -5.16 6.55 -10.77
CA PHE A 251 -5.66 5.27 -10.26
C PHE A 251 -6.23 5.49 -8.86
N ARG A 252 -7.42 4.96 -8.63
CA ARG A 252 -8.06 4.98 -7.33
C ARG A 252 -8.57 3.59 -6.98
N TYR A 253 -8.34 3.17 -5.75
CA TYR A 253 -8.88 1.94 -5.20
C TYR A 253 -9.48 2.20 -3.82
N GLN A 254 -10.76 1.87 -3.66
CA GLN A 254 -11.50 2.08 -2.43
C GLN A 254 -12.14 0.79 -1.95
N THR A 255 -12.09 0.55 -0.65
CA THR A 255 -12.79 -0.54 0.03
C THR A 255 -13.77 0.02 1.04
N ASP A 256 -14.94 -0.60 1.15
CA ASP A 256 -16.01 -0.32 2.11
C ASP A 256 -16.31 1.18 2.32
N ASN A 257 -17.04 1.75 1.39
CA ASN A 257 -17.45 3.15 1.43
C ASN A 257 -18.73 3.41 2.24
N HIS A 258 -19.34 2.38 2.82
CA HIS A 258 -20.69 2.52 3.36
C HIS A 258 -20.75 2.90 4.84
N LYS A 259 -19.66 2.78 5.57
CA LYS A 259 -19.62 3.15 6.99
C LYS A 259 -18.33 3.91 7.28
N PRO A 260 -18.36 5.24 7.33
CA PRO A 260 -17.23 6.00 7.83
C PRO A 260 -16.89 5.45 9.22
N ARG A 261 -15.68 4.97 9.37
CA ARG A 261 -15.16 4.45 10.63
C ARG A 261 -15.32 5.53 11.69
N LYS A 262 -16.08 5.29 12.74
CA LYS A 262 -16.30 6.22 13.87
C LYS A 262 -15.02 6.85 14.43
N ASN A 263 -13.85 6.32 14.09
CA ASN A 263 -12.52 6.77 14.49
C ASN A 263 -11.48 6.52 13.37
N ALA A 264 -11.80 6.83 12.11
CA ALA A 264 -10.88 6.70 10.97
C ALA A 264 -9.52 7.41 11.21
N ASN A 265 -9.53 8.48 12.01
CA ASN A 265 -8.34 9.24 12.39
C ASN A 265 -7.57 8.66 13.60
N LYS A 266 -8.05 7.57 14.20
CA LYS A 266 -7.36 6.88 15.30
C LYS A 266 -7.03 5.46 14.88
N PRO A 267 -5.88 5.25 14.21
CA PRO A 267 -5.45 3.91 13.83
C PRO A 267 -5.29 3.05 15.07
N LYS A 268 -5.73 1.79 14.99
CA LYS A 268 -5.45 0.82 16.03
C LYS A 268 -3.98 0.43 15.93
N ARG A 269 -3.31 0.36 17.07
CA ARG A 269 -1.92 -0.03 17.19
C ARG A 269 -1.64 -1.35 16.43
N GLY A 270 -0.61 -1.36 15.59
CA GLY A 270 -0.12 -2.55 14.90
C GLY A 270 -1.10 -3.18 13.90
N PHE A 271 -2.12 -2.46 13.45
CA PHE A 271 -3.15 -3.00 12.58
C PHE A 271 -3.27 -2.22 11.28
N PHE A 272 -2.98 -2.89 10.17
CA PHE A 272 -3.27 -2.40 8.83
C PHE A 272 -4.70 -2.79 8.44
N ASP A 273 -5.59 -1.81 8.28
CA ASP A 273 -7.00 -2.06 8.01
C ASP A 273 -7.27 -2.20 6.52
N MET A 274 -7.09 -3.40 6.00
CA MET A 274 -7.34 -3.73 4.60
C MET A 274 -8.81 -3.57 4.17
N GLY A 275 -9.73 -3.47 5.12
CA GLY A 275 -11.16 -3.24 4.84
C GLY A 275 -11.53 -1.75 4.67
N HIS A 276 -10.60 -0.83 4.92
CA HIS A 276 -10.83 0.62 4.83
C HIS A 276 -9.66 1.29 4.12
N LEU A 277 -9.48 0.99 2.85
CA LEU A 277 -8.46 1.60 1.99
C LEU A 277 -9.09 2.68 1.11
N ASP A 278 -8.36 3.77 0.89
CA ASP A 278 -8.64 4.79 -0.13
C ASP A 278 -7.30 5.18 -0.76
N ILE A 279 -6.88 4.34 -1.70
CA ILE A 279 -5.58 4.43 -2.36
C ILE A 279 -5.73 5.26 -3.63
N THR A 280 -4.82 6.19 -3.85
CA THR A 280 -4.58 6.84 -5.14
C THR A 280 -3.17 6.54 -5.60
N ALA A 281 -2.95 6.37 -6.90
CA ALA A 281 -1.62 6.10 -7.44
C ALA A 281 -1.44 6.61 -8.87
N ASP A 282 -0.22 7.07 -9.14
CA ASP A 282 0.31 7.37 -10.46
C ASP A 282 1.58 6.57 -10.68
N LEU A 283 1.66 5.85 -11.78
CA LEU A 283 2.80 4.98 -12.09
C LEU A 283 3.30 5.20 -13.51
N LYS A 284 4.62 5.22 -13.66
CA LYS A 284 5.32 5.15 -14.93
C LYS A 284 6.25 3.97 -14.90
N MET A 285 6.11 3.04 -15.84
CA MET A 285 6.94 1.84 -15.88
C MET A 285 7.38 1.51 -17.30
N THR A 286 8.52 0.85 -17.39
CA THR A 286 9.03 0.21 -18.59
C THR A 286 8.85 -1.30 -18.41
N LEU A 287 8.23 -1.95 -19.38
CA LEU A 287 8.11 -3.41 -19.44
C LEU A 287 9.27 -3.94 -20.28
N ASN A 288 10.33 -4.43 -19.64
CA ASN A 288 11.51 -4.95 -20.34
C ASN A 288 11.23 -6.32 -20.96
N HIS A 289 10.41 -7.13 -20.29
CA HIS A 289 9.97 -8.42 -20.81
C HIS A 289 8.60 -8.78 -20.21
N ILE A 290 7.73 -9.33 -21.03
CA ILE A 290 6.47 -9.94 -20.60
C ILE A 290 6.20 -11.20 -21.41
N SER A 291 5.90 -12.29 -20.72
CA SER A 291 5.50 -13.58 -21.29
C SER A 291 4.35 -14.15 -20.47
N LYS A 292 3.83 -15.31 -20.88
CA LYS A 292 2.78 -16.02 -20.14
C LYS A 292 3.18 -16.38 -18.72
N ASP A 293 4.46 -16.58 -18.47
CA ASP A 293 4.98 -17.12 -17.21
C ASP A 293 5.95 -16.20 -16.47
N SER A 294 6.37 -15.08 -17.07
CA SER A 294 7.32 -14.17 -16.46
C SER A 294 7.10 -12.72 -16.88
N ILE A 295 7.48 -11.81 -15.99
CA ILE A 295 7.49 -10.36 -16.21
C ILE A 295 8.82 -9.79 -15.72
N ASN A 296 9.37 -8.83 -16.49
CA ASN A 296 10.44 -7.95 -16.05
C ASN A 296 10.01 -6.51 -16.33
N ALA A 297 9.93 -5.71 -15.27
CA ALA A 297 9.46 -4.34 -15.36
C ALA A 297 10.25 -3.42 -14.44
N THR A 298 10.45 -2.18 -14.88
CA THR A 298 11.09 -1.13 -14.09
C THR A 298 10.09 -0.02 -13.84
N ILE A 299 9.74 0.22 -12.58
CA ILE A 299 9.00 1.43 -12.18
C ILE A 299 9.99 2.57 -12.08
N THR A 300 9.89 3.50 -13.04
CA THR A 300 10.79 4.66 -13.14
C THR A 300 10.30 5.83 -12.31
N LYS A 301 8.98 5.93 -12.09
CA LYS A 301 8.34 6.91 -11.23
C LYS A 301 7.03 6.37 -10.72
N GLY A 302 6.86 6.34 -9.40
CA GLY A 302 5.63 5.97 -8.75
C GLY A 302 5.26 6.97 -7.66
N HIS A 303 3.99 7.30 -7.57
CA HIS A 303 3.38 8.04 -6.47
C HIS A 303 2.19 7.23 -5.99
N ALA A 304 2.02 7.11 -4.69
CA ALA A 304 0.85 6.44 -4.12
C ALA A 304 0.51 7.03 -2.75
N SER A 305 -0.76 7.22 -2.48
CA SER A 305 -1.21 7.66 -1.17
C SER A 305 -2.41 6.85 -0.69
N ASP A 306 -2.58 6.77 0.63
CA ASP A 306 -3.79 6.27 1.27
C ASP A 306 -4.23 7.26 2.34
N SER A 307 -5.39 7.88 2.13
CA SER A 307 -5.91 8.94 3.00
C SER A 307 -6.31 8.40 4.38
N ILE A 308 -6.77 7.15 4.46
CA ILE A 308 -7.24 6.52 5.70
C ILE A 308 -6.05 6.10 6.56
N MET A 309 -5.05 5.46 5.97
CA MET A 309 -3.83 5.05 6.66
C MET A 309 -2.85 6.21 6.86
N GLY A 310 -3.05 7.31 6.16
CA GLY A 310 -2.15 8.47 6.20
C GLY A 310 -0.79 8.18 5.58
N MET A 311 -0.75 7.28 4.61
CA MET A 311 0.43 7.01 3.79
C MET A 311 0.49 7.97 2.61
N ASP A 312 1.70 8.41 2.27
CA ASP A 312 1.96 9.31 1.14
C ASP A 312 3.36 9.00 0.59
N ILE A 313 3.41 8.05 -0.34
CA ILE A 313 4.62 7.66 -1.05
C ILE A 313 4.81 8.65 -2.20
N LYS A 314 5.73 9.59 -2.04
CA LYS A 314 6.01 10.66 -3.02
C LYS A 314 6.85 10.18 -4.19
N ASP A 315 7.68 9.17 -3.97
CA ASP A 315 8.52 8.58 -5.00
C ASP A 315 8.72 7.10 -4.72
N LEU A 316 8.48 6.28 -5.73
CA LEU A 316 8.67 4.84 -5.71
C LEU A 316 9.37 4.42 -6.98
N ARG A 317 10.53 3.80 -6.86
CA ARG A 317 11.31 3.29 -7.98
C ARG A 317 11.85 1.91 -7.66
N PHE A 318 11.77 0.98 -8.58
CA PHE A 318 12.39 -0.34 -8.47
C PHE A 318 12.32 -1.09 -9.81
N THR A 319 13.17 -2.09 -9.96
CA THR A 319 13.04 -3.10 -11.01
C THR A 319 12.57 -4.40 -10.40
N VAL A 320 11.64 -5.07 -11.05
CA VAL A 320 11.12 -6.37 -10.65
C VAL A 320 11.24 -7.37 -11.79
N ALA A 321 11.82 -8.52 -11.49
CA ALA A 321 11.81 -9.70 -12.35
C ALA A 321 11.05 -10.81 -11.62
N ALA A 322 9.90 -11.22 -12.13
CA ALA A 322 9.03 -12.18 -11.45
C ALA A 322 8.56 -13.29 -12.39
N ASN A 323 8.35 -14.47 -11.83
CA ASN A 323 7.67 -15.60 -12.46
C ASN A 323 6.65 -16.20 -11.47
N LYS A 324 6.01 -17.33 -11.83
CA LYS A 324 5.01 -17.99 -10.97
C LYS A 324 5.57 -18.47 -9.62
N GLN A 325 6.89 -18.61 -9.48
CA GLN A 325 7.53 -19.16 -8.27
C GLN A 325 8.18 -18.10 -7.41
N LYS A 326 8.75 -17.05 -8.01
CA LYS A 326 9.54 -16.06 -7.30
C LYS A 326 9.55 -14.69 -7.97
N ALA A 327 9.84 -13.67 -7.17
CA ALA A 327 10.12 -12.31 -7.62
C ALA A 327 11.45 -11.82 -7.05
N TYR A 328 12.25 -11.19 -7.90
CA TYR A 328 13.43 -10.43 -7.53
C TYR A 328 13.13 -8.95 -7.69
N ILE A 329 13.42 -8.18 -6.67
CA ILE A 329 13.29 -6.72 -6.67
C ILE A 329 14.69 -6.15 -6.50
N THR A 330 15.08 -5.25 -7.39
CA THR A 330 16.36 -4.53 -7.33
C THR A 330 16.14 -3.04 -7.32
N ASP A 331 17.08 -2.32 -6.70
CA ASP A 331 17.14 -0.86 -6.63
C ASP A 331 15.87 -0.20 -6.10
N LEU A 332 15.20 -0.87 -5.14
CA LEU A 332 14.00 -0.29 -4.53
C LEU A 332 14.36 0.98 -3.75
N ALA A 333 13.78 2.09 -4.16
CA ALA A 333 13.84 3.37 -3.49
C ALA A 333 12.41 3.87 -3.21
N VAL A 334 12.15 4.18 -1.95
CA VAL A 334 10.84 4.68 -1.47
C VAL A 334 11.04 5.96 -0.71
N LEU A 335 10.27 6.99 -1.05
CA LEU A 335 10.16 8.23 -0.29
C LEU A 335 8.72 8.35 0.25
N GLN A 336 8.54 8.00 1.52
CA GLN A 336 7.28 8.13 2.26
C GLN A 336 7.30 9.41 3.09
N LYS A 337 6.59 10.44 2.66
CA LYS A 337 6.64 11.79 3.26
C LYS A 337 8.09 12.31 3.32
N SER A 338 8.75 12.18 4.48
CA SER A 338 10.15 12.57 4.71
C SER A 338 11.07 11.37 4.90
N THR A 339 10.51 10.18 5.09
CA THR A 339 11.25 8.92 5.27
C THR A 339 11.69 8.37 3.93
N SER A 340 13.00 8.18 3.76
CA SER A 340 13.59 7.58 2.56
C SER A 340 14.19 6.21 2.89
N ILE A 341 13.79 5.19 2.15
CA ILE A 341 14.30 3.81 2.31
C ILE A 341 14.85 3.33 0.98
N ARG A 342 15.97 2.65 1.01
CA ARG A 342 16.58 1.97 -0.12
C ARG A 342 16.81 0.51 0.20
N VAL A 343 16.46 -0.36 -0.74
CA VAL A 343 16.69 -1.80 -0.68
C VAL A 343 17.34 -2.21 -1.98
N PRO A 344 18.66 -2.45 -2.00
CA PRO A 344 19.37 -2.84 -3.22
C PRO A 344 18.83 -4.13 -3.81
N GLU A 345 18.55 -5.12 -2.97
CA GLU A 345 18.07 -6.44 -3.39
C GLU A 345 17.02 -6.98 -2.43
N ALA A 346 15.94 -7.50 -2.98
CA ALA A 346 14.99 -8.33 -2.26
C ALA A 346 14.53 -9.51 -3.12
N GLU A 347 14.30 -10.64 -2.47
CA GLU A 347 13.79 -11.87 -3.07
C GLU A 347 12.52 -12.30 -2.34
N ILE A 348 11.51 -12.69 -3.11
CA ILE A 348 10.24 -13.21 -2.61
C ILE A 348 10.00 -14.54 -3.30
N ASN A 349 9.84 -15.62 -2.51
CA ASN A 349 9.43 -16.92 -3.02
C ASN A 349 7.95 -17.12 -2.72
N PHE A 350 7.16 -17.36 -3.76
CA PHE A 350 5.72 -17.53 -3.64
C PHE A 350 5.35 -18.91 -3.09
N PRO A 351 4.18 -19.04 -2.45
CA PRO A 351 3.73 -20.33 -1.95
C PRO A 351 3.58 -21.35 -3.07
N ASN A 352 4.06 -22.56 -2.85
CA ASN A 352 3.85 -23.68 -3.76
C ASN A 352 3.09 -24.79 -3.03
N LYS A 353 1.82 -25.01 -3.42
CA LYS A 353 0.95 -26.01 -2.80
C LYS A 353 1.44 -27.45 -3.03
N GLU A 354 2.01 -27.74 -4.22
CA GLU A 354 2.50 -29.08 -4.59
C GLU A 354 3.72 -29.47 -3.77
N LYS A 355 4.58 -28.50 -3.44
CA LYS A 355 5.79 -28.70 -2.63
C LYS A 355 5.55 -28.43 -1.14
N GLY A 356 4.35 -28.02 -0.73
CA GLY A 356 4.03 -27.66 0.66
C GLY A 356 4.83 -26.47 1.20
N THR A 357 5.41 -25.62 0.33
CA THR A 357 6.20 -24.46 0.75
C THR A 357 5.34 -23.21 0.86
N GLY A 358 5.53 -22.45 1.94
CA GLY A 358 4.87 -21.16 2.15
C GLY A 358 5.61 -19.98 1.50
N LEU A 359 5.06 -18.78 1.67
CA LEU A 359 5.72 -17.53 1.30
C LEU A 359 7.00 -17.34 2.12
N THR A 360 8.10 -17.01 1.45
CA THR A 360 9.32 -16.52 2.12
C THR A 360 9.86 -15.28 1.43
N TYR A 361 10.51 -14.42 2.17
CA TYR A 361 11.15 -13.23 1.62
C TYR A 361 12.45 -12.86 2.33
N VAL A 362 13.35 -12.24 1.59
CA VAL A 362 14.62 -11.71 2.08
C VAL A 362 14.86 -10.36 1.44
N ALA A 363 15.16 -9.35 2.25
CA ALA A 363 15.64 -8.05 1.79
C ALA A 363 16.99 -7.76 2.45
N LYS A 364 18.01 -7.51 1.63
CA LYS A 364 19.37 -7.29 2.09
C LYS A 364 19.72 -5.80 2.10
N ASN A 365 20.56 -5.39 3.06
CA ASN A 365 21.13 -4.05 3.10
C ASN A 365 20.11 -2.91 2.99
N ILE A 366 19.01 -3.04 3.73
CA ILE A 366 18.01 -1.99 3.82
C ILE A 366 18.65 -0.80 4.51
N THR A 367 18.70 0.34 3.86
CA THR A 367 19.27 1.58 4.39
C THR A 367 18.27 2.72 4.23
N GLY A 368 18.39 3.74 5.08
CA GLY A 368 17.53 4.90 4.92
C GLY A 368 17.64 5.91 6.04
N LYS A 369 16.86 6.98 5.85
CA LYS A 369 16.61 8.02 6.85
C LYS A 369 15.13 7.98 7.20
N ALA A 370 14.81 7.59 8.42
CA ALA A 370 13.44 7.41 8.89
C ALA A 370 13.02 8.53 9.84
N PHE A 371 11.82 9.04 9.61
CA PHE A 371 11.09 9.89 10.54
C PHE A 371 9.95 9.06 11.12
N LEU A 372 10.03 8.72 12.40
CA LEU A 372 9.04 7.82 13.02
C LEU A 372 7.61 8.37 12.99
N THR A 373 7.46 9.70 12.90
CA THR A 373 6.17 10.36 12.67
C THR A 373 5.47 9.91 11.39
N ASP A 374 6.23 9.57 10.35
CA ASP A 374 5.68 9.22 9.05
C ASP A 374 5.01 7.84 9.05
N ILE A 375 5.49 6.93 9.93
CA ILE A 375 4.95 5.59 10.10
C ILE A 375 4.05 5.46 11.34
N ALA A 376 3.97 6.51 12.16
CA ALA A 376 3.26 6.46 13.43
C ALA A 376 1.78 6.16 13.27
N ARG A 377 1.13 6.82 12.32
CA ARG A 377 -0.32 6.72 12.17
C ARG A 377 -0.81 5.31 11.88
N PRO A 378 -0.26 4.55 10.89
CA PRO A 378 -0.74 3.21 10.65
C PRO A 378 -0.26 2.19 11.69
N PHE A 379 0.97 2.33 12.24
CA PHE A 379 1.61 1.23 12.96
C PHE A 379 1.82 1.49 14.44
N ALA A 380 2.25 2.69 14.83
CA ALA A 380 2.64 2.99 16.20
C ALA A 380 2.29 4.44 16.61
N PRO A 381 1.03 4.74 16.96
CA PRO A 381 0.58 6.11 17.29
C PRO A 381 1.39 6.81 18.38
N VAL A 382 2.03 6.04 19.27
CA VAL A 382 2.93 6.58 20.32
C VAL A 382 4.13 7.34 19.74
N LEU A 383 4.53 7.02 18.51
CA LEU A 383 5.65 7.67 17.81
C LEU A 383 5.26 8.96 17.09
N SER A 384 4.00 9.38 17.16
CA SER A 384 3.50 10.58 16.46
C SER A 384 4.23 11.87 16.82
N ASN A 385 4.84 11.94 18.00
CA ASN A 385 5.64 13.07 18.46
C ASN A 385 7.13 12.91 18.17
N PHE A 386 7.58 11.76 17.68
CA PHE A 386 8.99 11.47 17.49
C PHE A 386 9.50 12.06 16.17
N LYS A 387 9.93 13.31 16.22
CA LYS A 387 10.37 14.10 15.05
C LYS A 387 11.85 13.96 14.70
N LEU A 388 12.63 13.29 15.56
CA LEU A 388 14.07 13.15 15.36
C LEU A 388 14.33 12.23 14.15
N PRO A 389 15.11 12.66 13.14
CA PRO A 389 15.50 11.80 12.05
C PRO A 389 16.50 10.73 12.52
N LEU A 390 16.26 9.48 12.10
CA LEU A 390 17.11 8.35 12.40
C LEU A 390 17.63 7.73 11.11
N LEU A 391 18.92 7.52 11.00
CA LEU A 391 19.52 6.68 9.98
C LEU A 391 19.39 5.23 10.40
N LEU A 392 19.09 4.37 9.44
CA LEU A 392 18.92 2.94 9.68
C LEU A 392 19.66 2.08 8.66
N ASN A 393 20.10 0.92 9.14
CA ASN A 393 20.61 -0.17 8.33
C ASN A 393 20.12 -1.47 8.96
N LEU A 394 19.55 -2.38 8.15
CA LEU A 394 19.10 -3.68 8.61
C LEU A 394 18.98 -4.69 7.47
N LYS A 395 18.87 -5.97 7.82
CA LYS A 395 18.46 -7.07 6.96
C LYS A 395 17.11 -7.59 7.43
N LEU A 396 16.21 -7.88 6.49
CA LEU A 396 14.89 -8.40 6.75
C LEU A 396 14.76 -9.79 6.12
N THR A 397 14.27 -10.77 6.88
CA THR A 397 13.89 -12.08 6.37
C THR A 397 12.58 -12.51 6.98
N GLY A 398 11.78 -13.31 6.28
CA GLY A 398 10.53 -13.75 6.89
C GLY A 398 9.69 -14.67 6.03
N THR A 399 8.52 -14.95 6.57
CA THR A 399 7.45 -15.74 5.97
C THR A 399 6.15 -14.93 6.03
N ASP A 400 5.05 -15.51 5.61
CA ASP A 400 3.73 -14.92 5.76
C ASP A 400 3.27 -14.77 7.23
N ASN A 401 3.97 -15.41 8.18
CA ASN A 401 3.62 -15.41 9.61
C ASN A 401 4.74 -14.92 10.53
N THR A 402 5.97 -14.80 10.02
CA THR A 402 7.13 -14.36 10.80
C THR A 402 7.94 -13.31 10.04
N MET A 403 8.58 -12.39 10.77
CA MET A 403 9.48 -11.39 10.23
C MET A 403 10.68 -11.24 11.17
N GLU A 404 11.87 -11.46 10.66
CA GLU A 404 13.12 -11.30 11.40
C GLU A 404 13.87 -10.07 10.92
N PHE A 405 14.25 -9.25 11.87
CA PHE A 405 15.07 -8.07 11.68
C PHE A 405 16.48 -8.38 12.17
N ARG A 406 17.44 -8.44 11.27
CA ARG A 406 18.83 -8.77 11.60
C ARG A 406 19.75 -7.59 11.35
N ASN A 407 20.82 -7.52 12.15
CA ASN A 407 21.84 -6.48 12.03
C ASN A 407 21.27 -5.06 12.03
N ILE A 408 20.25 -4.82 12.86
CA ILE A 408 19.66 -3.49 12.98
C ILE A 408 20.72 -2.54 13.54
N ARG A 409 20.97 -1.47 12.83
CA ARG A 409 21.72 -0.31 13.30
C ARG A 409 20.89 0.94 13.07
N VAL A 410 20.58 1.64 14.14
CA VAL A 410 19.85 2.90 14.12
C VAL A 410 20.69 3.97 14.78
N PHE A 411 20.87 5.10 14.15
CA PHE A 411 21.73 6.16 14.67
C PHE A 411 21.33 7.55 14.17
N THR A 412 21.74 8.58 14.88
CA THR A 412 21.61 9.98 14.43
C THR A 412 22.79 10.39 13.55
N ASP A 413 22.63 11.41 12.72
CA ASP A 413 23.68 11.91 11.81
C ASP A 413 24.98 12.22 12.57
N ASP A 414 24.89 12.77 13.79
CA ASP A 414 26.03 13.12 14.66
C ASP A 414 26.55 11.93 15.49
N ARG A 415 25.96 10.73 15.32
CA ARG A 415 26.28 9.51 16.07
C ARG A 415 26.26 9.66 17.60
N LYS A 416 25.56 10.66 18.13
CA LYS A 416 25.34 10.78 19.57
C LYS A 416 24.29 9.81 20.10
N PHE A 417 23.44 9.29 19.20
CA PHE A 417 22.60 8.13 19.45
C PHE A 417 23.00 7.02 18.48
N VAL A 418 23.27 5.84 19.00
CA VAL A 418 23.54 4.61 18.24
C VAL A 418 22.83 3.46 18.93
N CYS A 419 22.15 2.62 18.19
CA CYS A 419 21.51 1.41 18.69
C CYS A 419 21.78 0.26 17.71
N ALA A 420 22.35 -0.82 18.24
CA ALA A 420 22.50 -2.09 17.54
C ALA A 420 21.54 -3.12 18.16
N SER A 421 20.74 -3.78 17.33
CA SER A 421 19.74 -4.72 17.82
C SER A 421 19.43 -5.81 16.78
N THR A 422 18.72 -6.83 17.25
CA THR A 422 18.04 -7.83 16.43
C THR A 422 16.60 -7.93 16.89
N GLY A 423 15.71 -8.44 16.04
CA GLY A 423 14.32 -8.58 16.43
C GLY A 423 13.58 -9.65 15.63
N ILE A 424 12.49 -10.13 16.18
CA ILE A 424 11.59 -11.05 15.51
C ILE A 424 10.15 -10.75 15.83
N MET A 425 9.33 -10.72 14.80
CA MET A 425 7.87 -10.66 14.88
C MET A 425 7.30 -12.02 14.52
N ARG A 426 6.40 -12.55 15.33
CA ARG A 426 5.73 -13.84 15.11
C ARG A 426 4.22 -13.68 15.15
N ASN A 427 3.52 -14.65 14.55
CA ASN A 427 2.06 -14.73 14.50
C ASN A 427 1.40 -13.51 13.83
N MET A 428 1.99 -13.03 12.73
CA MET A 428 1.52 -11.85 11.99
C MET A 428 0.10 -11.99 11.45
N LYS A 429 -0.37 -13.24 11.26
CA LYS A 429 -1.75 -13.54 10.81
C LYS A 429 -2.81 -13.40 11.91
N ASP A 430 -2.42 -13.41 13.18
CA ASP A 430 -3.32 -13.32 14.31
C ASP A 430 -2.92 -12.16 15.22
N ALA A 431 -3.62 -11.05 15.13
CA ALA A 431 -3.33 -9.86 15.92
C ALA A 431 -3.34 -10.08 17.43
N LYS A 432 -4.11 -11.07 17.94
CA LYS A 432 -4.15 -11.38 19.37
C LYS A 432 -2.96 -12.22 19.83
N LYS A 433 -2.34 -12.97 18.92
CA LYS A 433 -1.14 -13.79 19.16
C LYS A 433 0.13 -13.12 18.68
N LEU A 434 0.02 -11.95 18.04
CA LEU A 434 1.17 -11.19 17.54
C LEU A 434 2.14 -10.92 18.68
N THR A 435 3.39 -11.30 18.47
CA THR A 435 4.50 -11.02 19.38
C THR A 435 5.63 -10.34 18.64
N LEU A 436 6.24 -9.35 19.26
CA LEU A 436 7.40 -8.65 18.78
C LEU A 436 8.46 -8.69 19.87
N HIS A 437 9.59 -9.33 19.58
CA HIS A 437 10.73 -9.43 20.48
C HIS A 437 11.92 -8.71 19.87
N PHE A 438 12.57 -7.83 20.64
CA PHE A 438 13.81 -7.18 20.27
C PHE A 438 14.87 -7.41 21.35
N GLU A 439 16.06 -7.78 20.91
CA GLU A 439 17.28 -7.79 21.70
C GLU A 439 18.13 -6.59 21.32
N VAL A 440 18.36 -5.69 22.26
CA VAL A 440 19.26 -4.55 22.12
C VAL A 440 20.65 -4.97 22.57
N ILE A 441 21.51 -5.18 21.59
CA ILE A 441 22.88 -5.65 21.82
C ILE A 441 23.73 -4.53 22.43
N ASP A 442 23.57 -3.31 21.91
CA ASP A 442 24.23 -2.11 22.43
C ASP A 442 23.46 -0.86 22.00
N MET A 443 23.13 -0.02 22.94
CA MET A 443 22.56 1.30 22.69
C MET A 443 23.30 2.34 23.49
N VAL A 444 23.74 3.40 22.83
CA VAL A 444 24.38 4.55 23.45
C VAL A 444 23.61 5.81 23.12
N ALA A 445 23.26 6.60 24.13
CA ALA A 445 22.64 7.91 23.98
C ALA A 445 23.40 8.94 24.82
N LYS A 446 24.09 9.90 24.19
CA LYS A 446 24.80 11.00 24.86
C LYS A 446 23.81 12.06 25.38
N PRO A 447 24.15 12.91 26.38
CA PRO A 447 23.23 13.85 27.01
C PRO A 447 22.44 14.62 25.95
N GLY A 448 22.62 15.60 25.37
CA GLY A 448 21.77 16.41 24.51
C GLY A 448 20.83 15.65 23.56
N ILE A 449 21.27 14.53 22.97
CA ILE A 449 20.38 13.69 22.12
C ILE A 449 19.44 12.83 22.95
N LYS A 450 19.91 12.27 24.07
CA LYS A 450 19.08 11.55 25.04
C LYS A 450 17.90 12.41 25.48
N ASP A 451 18.17 13.64 25.87
CA ASP A 451 17.17 14.59 26.36
C ASP A 451 16.14 14.92 25.25
N LYS A 452 16.60 15.10 24.02
CA LYS A 452 15.70 15.27 22.86
C LYS A 452 14.80 14.05 22.65
N ILE A 453 15.33 12.83 22.79
CA ILE A 453 14.56 11.60 22.68
C ILE A 453 13.52 11.51 23.79
N ILE A 454 13.92 11.73 25.04
CA ILE A 454 13.02 11.68 26.19
C ILE A 454 11.88 12.68 26.05
N ASN A 455 12.17 13.91 25.61
CA ASN A 455 11.18 14.97 25.43
C ASN A 455 10.13 14.66 24.34
N GLN A 456 10.38 13.70 23.46
CA GLN A 456 9.41 13.29 22.44
C GLN A 456 8.37 12.29 22.95
N PHE A 457 8.62 11.68 24.10
CA PHE A 457 7.65 10.85 24.79
C PHE A 457 6.91 11.67 25.84
N SER A 458 5.65 11.30 26.11
CA SER A 458 4.84 11.93 27.15
C SER A 458 5.26 11.46 28.54
N VAL A 459 6.52 11.72 28.92
CA VAL A 459 7.03 11.40 30.26
C VAL A 459 6.52 12.43 31.24
N LYS A 460 6.10 11.99 32.43
CA LYS A 460 5.61 12.90 33.48
C LYS A 460 6.74 13.85 33.94
N LYS A 461 6.44 15.12 33.99
CA LYS A 461 7.40 16.18 34.27
C LYS A 461 8.21 15.98 35.57
N PHE A 462 7.67 15.27 36.56
CA PHE A 462 8.35 15.09 37.85
C PHE A 462 9.60 14.20 37.78
N MET A 463 9.78 13.39 36.75
CA MET A 463 10.97 12.54 36.58
C MET A 463 11.97 13.12 35.57
N MET A 464 11.70 14.25 34.95
CA MET A 464 12.55 14.77 33.85
C MET A 464 13.95 15.16 34.33
N ARG A 465 14.08 15.78 35.52
CA ARG A 465 15.38 16.15 36.09
C ARG A 465 16.25 14.92 36.32
N GLN A 466 15.68 13.87 36.92
CA GLN A 466 16.38 12.61 37.18
C GLN A 466 16.85 11.96 35.92
N LEU A 467 15.98 11.92 34.86
CA LEU A 467 16.34 11.38 33.56
C LEU A 467 17.46 12.17 32.87
N TYR A 468 17.49 13.50 33.03
CA TYR A 468 18.59 14.32 32.51
C TYR A 468 19.89 14.08 33.28
N ALA A 469 19.82 13.95 34.63
CA ALA A 469 20.95 13.71 35.49
C ALA A 469 21.67 12.37 35.23
N LEU A 470 21.04 11.41 34.57
CA LEU A 470 21.67 10.14 34.17
C LEU A 470 22.88 10.32 33.23
N GLY A 471 23.05 11.50 32.62
CA GLY A 471 24.17 11.75 31.71
C GLY A 471 24.09 10.92 30.45
N THR A 472 25.23 10.35 30.05
CA THR A 472 25.28 9.36 28.96
C THR A 472 24.66 8.05 29.42
N ILE A 473 23.79 7.46 28.57
CA ILE A 473 23.17 6.18 28.84
C ILE A 473 23.73 5.14 27.88
N ARG A 474 24.11 3.98 28.41
CA ARG A 474 24.31 2.73 27.66
C ARG A 474 23.30 1.70 28.11
N TYR A 475 22.60 1.09 27.16
CA TYR A 475 21.58 0.08 27.46
C TYR A 475 21.85 -1.20 26.71
N HIS A 476 21.75 -2.32 27.43
CA HIS A 476 21.71 -3.69 26.92
C HIS A 476 20.50 -4.39 27.49
N GLY A 477 19.75 -5.09 26.67
CA GLY A 477 18.57 -5.80 27.15
C GLY A 477 17.58 -6.12 26.05
N ASN A 478 16.40 -6.48 26.46
CA ASN A 478 15.34 -6.87 25.53
C ASN A 478 14.03 -6.18 25.87
N PHE A 479 13.19 -6.08 24.84
CA PHE A 479 11.81 -5.72 25.03
C PHE A 479 10.88 -6.62 24.21
N ASP A 480 9.76 -6.96 24.81
CA ASP A 480 8.72 -7.79 24.25
C ASP A 480 7.42 -6.99 24.16
N ILE A 481 6.82 -6.98 22.98
CA ILE A 481 5.50 -6.39 22.75
C ILE A 481 4.53 -7.51 22.44
N LEU A 482 3.57 -7.72 23.34
CA LEU A 482 2.50 -8.66 23.23
C LEU A 482 1.17 -7.92 23.02
N TRP A 483 0.09 -8.59 22.70
CA TRP A 483 -1.20 -7.97 22.40
C TRP A 483 -1.66 -6.90 23.39
N LYS A 484 -1.49 -7.15 24.70
CA LYS A 484 -1.91 -6.21 25.75
C LYS A 484 -0.83 -5.97 26.80
N LYS A 485 0.36 -6.51 26.61
CA LYS A 485 1.45 -6.46 27.58
C LYS A 485 2.74 -6.06 26.90
N GLU A 486 3.50 -5.18 27.53
CA GLU A 486 4.83 -4.78 27.12
C GLU A 486 5.79 -5.10 28.24
N GLN A 487 6.90 -5.74 27.92
CA GLN A 487 7.92 -6.13 28.90
C GLN A 487 9.26 -5.55 28.48
N PHE A 488 9.97 -5.02 29.43
CA PHE A 488 11.28 -4.42 29.23
C PHE A 488 12.20 -4.93 30.34
N ARG A 489 13.37 -5.40 29.97
CA ARG A 489 14.39 -5.82 30.93
C ARG A 489 15.76 -5.52 30.38
N GLY A 490 16.67 -5.17 31.27
CA GLY A 490 18.04 -4.92 30.86
C GLY A 490 18.85 -4.18 31.90
N ARG A 491 20.05 -3.84 31.44
CA ARG A 491 21.02 -3.07 32.20
C ARG A 491 21.23 -1.71 31.57
N LEU A 492 21.15 -0.69 32.41
CA LEU A 492 21.41 0.70 32.08
C LEU A 492 22.68 1.12 32.78
N ASN A 493 23.73 1.42 32.03
CA ASN A 493 24.95 2.01 32.56
C ASN A 493 24.87 3.53 32.32
N THR A 494 25.05 4.31 33.37
CA THR A 494 24.89 5.77 33.37
C THR A 494 26.08 6.46 34.04
N GLU A 495 26.15 7.79 33.95
CA GLU A 495 27.17 8.59 34.63
C GLU A 495 26.93 8.67 36.15
N VAL A 496 25.79 8.23 36.62
CA VAL A 496 25.45 8.23 38.05
C VAL A 496 25.48 6.82 38.66
N GLY A 497 25.72 5.76 37.88
CA GLY A 497 25.80 4.37 38.35
C GLY A 497 25.07 3.40 37.42
N ASN A 498 25.02 2.15 37.85
CA ASN A 498 24.41 1.06 37.08
C ASN A 498 23.02 0.70 37.60
N ILE A 499 22.07 0.47 36.70
CA ILE A 499 20.71 0.15 37.04
C ILE A 499 20.31 -1.08 36.20
N ASN A 500 20.01 -2.19 36.87
CA ASN A 500 19.32 -3.32 36.26
C ASN A 500 17.83 -3.16 36.48
N PHE A 501 17.03 -3.44 35.48
CA PHE A 501 15.58 -3.31 35.62
C PHE A 501 14.83 -4.37 34.84
N GLU A 502 13.67 -4.70 35.36
CA GLU A 502 12.65 -5.46 34.65
C GLU A 502 11.30 -4.82 34.96
N PHE A 503 10.54 -4.45 33.95
CA PHE A 503 9.18 -3.98 34.15
C PHE A 503 8.24 -4.40 33.04
N ALA A 504 6.97 -4.49 33.39
CA ALA A 504 5.89 -4.85 32.50
C ALA A 504 4.77 -3.80 32.56
N ILE A 505 4.30 -3.37 31.41
CA ILE A 505 3.10 -2.54 31.26
C ILE A 505 1.96 -3.48 30.84
N ASP A 506 1.01 -3.73 31.75
CA ASP A 506 -0.18 -4.48 31.46
C ASP A 506 -1.33 -3.54 31.10
N ASN A 507 -1.64 -3.49 29.79
CA ASN A 507 -2.73 -2.64 29.28
C ASN A 507 -4.12 -3.25 29.49
N ALA A 508 -4.23 -4.53 29.87
CA ALA A 508 -5.50 -5.15 30.24
C ALA A 508 -5.90 -4.76 31.67
N ASP A 509 -5.00 -5.02 32.61
CA ASP A 509 -5.24 -4.79 34.03
C ASP A 509 -4.88 -3.37 34.48
N LYS A 510 -4.24 -2.59 33.57
CA LYS A 510 -3.86 -1.19 33.80
C LYS A 510 -2.82 -1.00 34.90
N TYR A 511 -1.85 -1.89 34.95
CA TYR A 511 -0.72 -1.79 35.87
C TYR A 511 0.62 -1.70 35.16
N LEU A 512 1.54 -0.91 35.74
CA LEU A 512 2.97 -0.98 35.51
C LEU A 512 3.56 -1.70 36.73
N THR A 513 4.18 -2.84 36.52
CA THR A 513 4.86 -3.62 37.56
C THR A 513 6.30 -3.81 37.20
N GLY A 514 7.19 -3.90 38.16
CA GLY A 514 8.57 -4.22 37.89
C GLY A 514 9.48 -4.14 39.09
N SER A 515 10.75 -4.44 38.84
CA SER A 515 11.83 -4.33 39.80
C SER A 515 12.98 -3.50 39.22
N ILE A 516 13.67 -2.83 40.10
CA ILE A 516 14.90 -2.07 39.83
C ILE A 516 15.96 -2.53 40.83
N ASN A 517 17.14 -2.85 40.31
CA ASN A 517 18.31 -3.12 41.14
C ASN A 517 19.40 -2.10 40.78
N THR A 518 19.86 -1.33 41.75
CA THR A 518 20.91 -0.32 41.59
C THR A 518 22.22 -0.80 42.14
N ASN A 519 23.31 -0.41 41.48
CA ASN A 519 24.66 -0.64 41.96
C ASN A 519 25.45 0.67 41.82
N ASP A 520 25.93 1.18 42.94
CA ASP A 520 26.69 2.43 43.07
C ASP A 520 25.99 3.65 42.44
N VAL A 521 24.67 3.75 42.56
CA VAL A 521 23.94 4.87 41.98
C VAL A 521 24.04 6.09 42.88
N ILE A 522 24.69 7.15 42.38
CA ILE A 522 24.91 8.40 43.12
C ILE A 522 23.61 9.20 43.18
N MET A 523 22.83 8.95 44.23
CA MET A 523 21.51 9.58 44.44
C MET A 523 21.60 11.10 44.62
N GLY A 524 22.68 11.59 45.18
CA GLY A 524 22.91 13.02 45.35
C GLY A 524 22.92 13.78 44.03
N LYS A 525 23.44 13.17 42.95
CA LYS A 525 23.37 13.74 41.60
C LYS A 525 21.97 13.69 41.02
N LEU A 526 21.22 12.59 41.30
CA LEU A 526 19.86 12.42 40.79
C LEU A 526 18.87 13.39 41.44
N PHE A 527 19.02 13.65 42.73
CA PHE A 527 18.07 14.44 43.51
C PHE A 527 18.61 15.84 43.91
N GLU A 528 19.83 16.20 43.48
CA GLU A 528 20.48 17.46 43.79
C GLU A 528 20.69 17.66 45.32
N VAL A 529 20.96 16.55 46.03
CA VAL A 529 21.20 16.53 47.48
C VAL A 529 22.68 16.25 47.76
N LYS A 530 23.43 17.23 48.18
CA LYS A 530 24.91 17.14 48.33
C LYS A 530 25.38 16.04 49.29
N ASP A 531 24.61 15.79 50.33
CA ASP A 531 25.00 14.87 51.40
C ASP A 531 24.64 13.41 51.10
N LEU A 532 23.88 13.17 50.02
CA LEU A 532 23.44 11.82 49.60
C LEU A 532 24.43 11.24 48.58
N GLY A 533 25.09 10.15 48.94
CA GLY A 533 26.08 9.47 48.12
C GLY A 533 25.49 8.36 47.26
N ALA A 534 26.26 7.27 47.13
CA ALA A 534 25.84 6.10 46.39
C ALA A 534 24.79 5.28 47.14
N ILE A 535 23.94 4.60 46.38
CA ILE A 535 22.93 3.65 46.90
C ILE A 535 22.95 2.34 46.10
N ASP A 536 22.94 1.24 46.84
CA ASP A 536 22.71 -0.10 46.36
C ASP A 536 21.39 -0.58 46.90
N CYS A 537 20.39 -0.72 46.03
CA CYS A 537 19.07 -1.14 46.44
C CYS A 537 18.38 -2.01 45.42
N THR A 538 17.48 -2.83 45.90
CA THR A 538 16.47 -3.51 45.08
C THR A 538 15.12 -2.92 45.44
N ALA A 539 14.33 -2.55 44.46
CA ALA A 539 12.99 -2.01 44.65
C ALA A 539 12.00 -2.65 43.69
N ASP A 540 10.91 -3.15 44.26
CA ASP A 540 9.75 -3.65 43.52
C ASP A 540 8.63 -2.62 43.54
N PHE A 541 7.93 -2.46 42.43
CA PHE A 541 6.85 -1.50 42.35
C PHE A 541 5.65 -2.00 41.55
N LYS A 542 4.47 -1.55 41.96
CA LYS A 542 3.22 -1.75 41.24
C LYS A 542 2.45 -0.43 41.18
N ILE A 543 2.31 0.12 39.98
CA ILE A 543 1.73 1.43 39.73
C ILE A 543 0.49 1.30 38.86
N ASP A 544 -0.61 1.88 39.29
CA ASP A 544 -1.85 1.97 38.51
C ASP A 544 -1.67 3.00 37.38
N ILE A 545 -1.81 2.54 36.12
CA ILE A 545 -1.75 3.37 34.92
C ILE A 545 -3.13 3.58 34.28
N SER A 546 -4.22 3.27 34.98
CA SER A 546 -5.59 3.44 34.46
C SER A 546 -5.84 4.88 34.01
N LYS A 547 -6.59 5.03 32.93
CA LYS A 547 -6.99 6.34 32.38
C LYS A 547 -8.03 7.02 33.29
N PRO A 548 -8.27 8.28 33.07
CA PRO A 548 -8.61 9.38 33.97
C PRO A 548 -9.99 9.33 34.66
N ARG A 549 -10.64 8.21 34.89
CA ARG A 549 -11.65 8.18 35.97
C ARG A 549 -11.08 8.70 37.29
N THR A 550 -9.75 8.53 37.45
CA THR A 550 -8.95 9.11 38.52
C THR A 550 -8.58 10.58 38.32
N LEU A 551 -8.71 11.18 37.11
CA LEU A 551 -8.44 12.60 36.96
C LEU A 551 -9.42 13.48 37.75
N LYS A 552 -10.71 13.13 37.79
CA LYS A 552 -11.68 13.81 38.68
C LYS A 552 -11.33 13.60 40.15
N MET A 553 -10.95 12.38 40.56
CA MET A 553 -10.47 12.10 41.92
C MET A 553 -9.12 12.78 42.20
N ARG A 554 -8.19 12.78 41.23
CA ARG A 554 -6.90 13.48 41.34
C ARG A 554 -7.05 15.02 41.39
N GLN A 555 -7.99 15.57 40.62
CA GLN A 555 -8.30 17.02 40.64
C GLN A 555 -8.98 17.42 41.94
N GLN A 556 -9.91 16.61 42.44
CA GLN A 556 -10.60 16.87 43.72
C GLN A 556 -9.68 16.74 44.93
N LYS A 557 -8.68 15.83 44.89
CA LYS A 557 -7.72 15.62 45.98
C LYS A 557 -6.38 16.33 45.76
N GLY A 558 -6.18 17.08 44.65
CA GLY A 558 -4.89 17.75 44.37
C GLY A 558 -3.73 16.77 44.07
N GLY A 559 -4.00 15.47 43.90
CA GLY A 559 -3.00 14.43 43.85
C GLY A 559 -2.27 14.31 42.52
N LYS A 560 -0.95 14.42 42.52
CA LYS A 560 -0.06 14.20 41.35
C LYS A 560 0.94 13.05 41.56
N LEU A 561 0.86 12.34 42.67
CA LEU A 561 1.70 11.17 42.95
C LEU A 561 1.23 9.98 42.09
N PRO A 562 2.12 9.06 41.70
CA PRO A 562 1.70 7.76 41.17
C PRO A 562 0.83 7.04 42.20
N ILE A 563 -0.20 6.34 41.75
CA ILE A 563 -1.02 5.47 42.61
C ILE A 563 -0.38 4.09 42.59
N GLY A 564 -0.09 3.51 43.74
CA GLY A 564 0.51 2.19 43.80
C GLY A 564 1.41 1.98 45.02
N THR A 565 2.17 0.91 44.96
CA THR A 565 3.08 0.47 46.02
C THR A 565 4.51 0.42 45.52
N VAL A 566 5.47 0.71 46.42
CA VAL A 566 6.88 0.48 46.23
C VAL A 566 7.45 -0.18 47.49
N GLU A 567 8.13 -1.30 47.31
CA GLU A 567 8.88 -1.99 48.35
C GLU A 567 10.35 -1.97 47.99
N ALA A 568 11.19 -1.52 48.87
CA ALA A 568 12.63 -1.39 48.60
C ALA A 568 13.46 -1.99 49.75
N GLN A 569 14.49 -2.70 49.37
CA GLN A 569 15.57 -3.13 50.25
C GLN A 569 16.85 -2.39 49.84
N VAL A 570 17.37 -1.59 50.73
CA VAL A 570 18.63 -0.88 50.55
C VAL A 570 19.73 -1.63 51.27
N ASN A 571 20.67 -2.19 50.51
CA ASN A 571 21.80 -2.94 51.03
C ASN A 571 22.87 -2.01 51.59
N ASP A 572 23.14 -0.90 50.91
CA ASP A 572 24.04 0.15 51.34
C ASP A 572 23.60 1.51 50.81
N CYS A 573 23.64 2.51 51.65
CA CYS A 573 23.37 3.90 51.28
C CYS A 573 24.36 4.82 51.99
N VAL A 574 25.03 5.65 51.23
CA VAL A 574 26.00 6.62 51.80
C VAL A 574 25.32 7.95 52.07
N TYR A 575 25.31 8.39 53.30
CA TYR A 575 24.90 9.73 53.72
C TYR A 575 26.07 10.47 54.36
N LYS A 576 26.53 11.55 53.74
CA LYS A 576 27.81 12.19 54.00
C LYS A 576 28.97 11.19 53.95
N THR A 577 29.50 10.79 55.11
CA THR A 577 30.56 9.77 55.22
C THR A 577 30.08 8.48 55.89
N THR A 578 28.80 8.39 56.23
CA THR A 578 28.22 7.27 56.97
C THR A 578 27.52 6.29 56.02
N HIS A 579 27.85 5.03 56.17
CA HIS A 579 27.14 3.94 55.49
C HIS A 579 25.93 3.49 56.33
N ILE A 580 24.76 3.54 55.72
CA ILE A 580 23.51 3.06 56.31
C ILE A 580 23.14 1.80 55.56
N ARG A 581 23.04 0.69 56.25
CA ARG A 581 22.80 -0.64 55.66
C ARG A 581 21.53 -1.26 56.18
N ASP A 582 21.04 -2.29 55.46
CA ASP A 582 19.90 -3.09 55.85
C ASP A 582 18.63 -2.26 56.11
N VAL A 583 18.33 -1.37 55.17
CA VAL A 583 17.13 -0.52 55.22
C VAL A 583 16.03 -1.11 54.37
N TYR A 584 14.85 -1.26 54.99
CA TYR A 584 13.65 -1.69 54.33
C TYR A 584 12.65 -0.56 54.26
N ALA A 585 12.11 -0.31 53.07
CA ALA A 585 11.18 0.78 52.86
C ALA A 585 9.93 0.28 52.14
N THR A 586 8.77 0.64 52.63
CA THR A 586 7.47 0.38 51.98
C THR A 586 6.75 1.70 51.84
N ILE A 587 6.27 1.98 50.63
CA ILE A 587 5.53 3.19 50.28
C ILE A 587 4.23 2.80 49.62
N ASN A 588 3.10 3.31 50.12
CA ASN A 588 1.78 3.18 49.53
C ASN A 588 1.24 4.55 49.17
N SER A 589 0.77 4.72 47.95
CA SER A 589 0.24 6.00 47.46
C SER A 589 -1.14 5.87 46.82
N ASP A 590 -2.06 6.75 47.22
CA ASP A 590 -3.39 6.91 46.64
C ASP A 590 -3.44 8.00 45.54
N GLY A 591 -2.30 8.62 45.27
CA GLY A 591 -2.15 9.72 44.32
C GLY A 591 -2.17 11.11 44.94
N ALA A 592 -2.74 11.29 46.11
CA ALA A 592 -2.73 12.57 46.87
C ALA A 592 -1.81 12.46 48.09
N LEU A 593 -1.84 11.31 48.75
CA LEU A 593 -1.05 10.99 49.92
C LEU A 593 -0.20 9.76 49.59
N ALA A 594 1.04 9.75 50.01
CA ALA A 594 1.88 8.57 50.07
C ALA A 594 2.35 8.36 51.50
N ASP A 595 1.93 7.24 52.07
CA ASP A 595 2.38 6.80 53.37
C ASP A 595 3.54 5.84 53.23
N GLY A 596 4.59 6.03 53.99
CA GLY A 596 5.79 5.21 53.96
C GLY A 596 6.24 4.78 55.33
N ASN A 597 6.84 3.61 55.39
CA ASN A 597 7.55 3.06 56.49
C ASN A 597 8.98 2.77 56.06
N VAL A 598 9.95 3.20 56.87
CA VAL A 598 11.39 2.90 56.71
C VAL A 598 11.88 2.26 57.99
N GLU A 599 12.42 1.06 57.89
CA GLU A 599 13.00 0.31 58.98
C GLU A 599 14.50 0.11 58.73
N VAL A 600 15.34 0.60 59.59
CA VAL A 600 16.78 0.35 59.61
C VAL A 600 17.08 -0.73 60.64
N ARG A 601 17.60 -1.89 60.21
CA ARG A 601 17.90 -3.04 61.06
C ARG A 601 19.40 -3.05 61.42
N GLY A 602 19.74 -2.52 62.54
CA GLY A 602 21.10 -2.64 63.08
C GLY A 602 21.28 -3.89 63.92
N LYS A 603 22.53 -4.24 64.25
CA LYS A 603 22.86 -5.42 65.10
C LYS A 603 22.19 -5.40 66.50
N HIS A 604 21.96 -4.21 67.05
CA HIS A 604 21.45 -4.03 68.40
C HIS A 604 20.24 -3.11 68.52
N THR A 605 19.89 -2.40 67.46
CA THR A 605 18.79 -1.43 67.45
C THR A 605 18.10 -1.43 66.10
N ALA A 606 16.78 -1.32 66.12
CA ALA A 606 16.02 -1.05 64.91
C ALA A 606 15.40 0.35 65.00
N LEU A 607 15.60 1.14 63.95
CA LEU A 607 14.97 2.43 63.80
C LEU A 607 13.81 2.32 62.82
N VAL A 608 12.62 2.67 63.24
CA VAL A 608 11.45 2.71 62.38
C VAL A 608 11.01 4.17 62.21
N VAL A 609 10.94 4.59 60.94
CA VAL A 609 10.49 5.94 60.56
C VAL A 609 9.21 5.78 59.75
N ASN A 610 8.09 6.30 60.23
CA ASN A 610 6.89 6.46 59.44
C ASN A 610 6.80 7.87 58.88
N PHE A 611 6.45 8.01 57.62
CA PHE A 611 6.31 9.32 57.00
C PHE A 611 5.08 9.37 56.12
N SER A 612 4.54 10.57 55.96
CA SER A 612 3.45 10.85 55.02
C SER A 612 3.88 11.99 54.10
N LEU A 613 3.80 11.74 52.81
CA LEU A 613 4.08 12.71 51.75
C LEU A 613 2.78 13.21 51.14
N THR A 614 2.50 14.50 51.25
CA THR A 614 1.42 15.16 50.54
C THR A 614 1.95 15.89 49.32
N ASN A 615 1.38 15.65 48.13
CA ASN A 615 1.83 16.32 46.93
C ASN A 615 1.26 17.72 46.84
N THR A 616 2.17 18.68 46.73
CA THR A 616 1.88 20.04 46.28
C THR A 616 2.34 20.20 44.83
N GLU A 617 1.92 21.26 44.13
CA GLU A 617 2.30 21.50 42.74
C GLU A 617 3.81 21.56 42.45
N GLN A 618 4.60 21.75 43.46
CA GLN A 618 6.07 21.80 43.39
C GLN A 618 6.67 20.82 44.40
N MET A 619 7.60 19.96 43.93
CA MET A 619 8.32 19.02 44.80
C MET A 619 8.98 19.70 46.02
N SER A 620 9.43 20.96 45.87
CA SER A 620 9.99 21.78 46.94
C SER A 620 8.97 22.14 48.03
N LYS A 621 7.68 21.87 47.83
CA LYS A 621 6.60 22.14 48.80
C LYS A 621 5.99 20.83 49.35
N MET A 622 6.66 19.70 49.23
CA MET A 622 6.24 18.46 49.85
C MET A 622 6.35 18.58 51.38
N LYS A 623 5.29 18.25 52.07
CA LYS A 623 5.30 18.18 53.55
C LYS A 623 5.61 16.74 53.96
N ILE A 624 6.70 16.55 54.67
CA ILE A 624 7.09 15.29 55.31
C ILE A 624 6.69 15.38 56.76
N LYS A 625 5.91 14.44 57.28
CA LYS A 625 5.61 14.28 58.70
C LYS A 625 6.33 13.05 59.20
N PRO A 626 7.52 13.15 59.81
CA PRO A 626 8.23 12.00 60.38
C PRO A 626 7.58 11.55 61.69
N GLY A 627 7.46 10.25 61.88
CA GLY A 627 7.18 9.63 63.15
C GLY A 627 8.29 8.64 63.48
N LEU A 628 9.01 8.86 64.58
CA LEU A 628 10.12 7.99 65.01
C LEU A 628 9.66 7.02 66.06
N LYS A 629 9.93 5.71 65.86
CA LYS A 629 9.79 4.66 66.90
C LYS A 629 11.15 3.94 67.00
N PHE A 630 11.71 3.93 68.17
CA PHE A 630 12.84 3.07 68.49
C PHE A 630 12.33 1.75 69.02
N ARG A 631 12.82 0.63 68.54
CA ARG A 631 12.53 -0.70 69.02
C ARG A 631 13.83 -1.26 69.59
N GLU A 632 13.87 -1.43 70.89
CA GLU A 632 14.95 -2.21 71.51
C GLU A 632 14.73 -3.68 71.10
N MET A 633 15.75 -4.32 70.54
CA MET A 633 15.74 -5.76 70.40
C MET A 633 16.13 -6.35 71.75
N ALA A 634 15.26 -7.11 72.31
CA ALA A 634 15.57 -7.94 73.46
C ALA A 634 16.77 -8.85 73.14
N GLN A 635 17.74 -8.89 74.07
CA GLN A 635 18.94 -9.74 74.02
C GLN A 635 18.62 -11.19 73.80
#